data_382760dccc023dfe2a6ed2a128c68e3c
#
_entry.id   382760dccc023dfe2a6ed2a128c68e3c
#
_cell.length_a   1.000
_cell.length_b   1.000
_cell.length_c   1.000
_cell.angle_alpha   90.00
_cell.angle_beta   90.00
_cell.angle_gamma   90.00
#
_symmetry.space_group_name_H-M   'P 1'
#
loop_
_entity.id
_entity.type
_entity.pdbx_description
1 polymer ?
#
loop_
_entity_poly.entity_id
_entity_poly.type
_entity_poly.pdbx_seq_one_letter_code
_entity_poly.pdbx_strand_id
1 'polypeptide(L)'
;NMAYLCMLHSKIPHGYVKAVHAEKALALPGVYGVYHCLNTTDRKYSHYRANFDMNVADEERVFNNYVRFIGDKIGAVAACDQETAEKAARLVEVEYEELPFSIGFDDTLEGKNCLPGETAIKDEYELEVGEKPEGTNGLIEVCSSMEIPRLHHATMETHVCVADYDSYENMLTIYCPNQSVHGIRTVIAGLLQMPESRVRVVKATMGGSFGAKQEWFLEPVAALVAKELGCPVKLVYSRAEAMTCTVVRGAMRMNARGYYTPDGTLKQIYYDVTLDAGAYIGNAYDYVRALAGKPTRGYRIPYMHYHSRVISSNTPVSGAFRSWSAAEEALVMERQMDAAAEKLHMDRIALRLKNVAHSGDEDKKLHLPLEDIRIDDALSMGREKFEWDKLIAEDR
;
A
#
# COMPACT_ATOMS: atom_id res chain seq x y z
N ASN A 1 30.05 5.86 -20.00
CA ASN A 1 29.13 7.00 -19.79
C ASN A 1 27.81 6.47 -19.27
N MET A 2 27.19 7.15 -18.29
CA MET A 2 25.89 6.80 -17.73
C MET A 2 24.78 7.50 -18.51
N ALA A 3 23.66 6.81 -18.78
CA ALA A 3 22.45 7.41 -19.31
C ALA A 3 21.50 7.84 -18.17
N TYR A 4 20.68 8.85 -18.45
CA TYR A 4 19.68 9.38 -17.53
C TYR A 4 18.29 9.16 -18.09
N LEU A 5 17.34 8.76 -17.22
CA LEU A 5 15.97 8.53 -17.63
C LEU A 5 15.04 9.64 -17.13
N CYS A 6 14.07 9.96 -17.98
CA CYS A 6 12.86 10.69 -17.63
C CYS A 6 11.65 9.83 -17.96
N MET A 7 10.76 9.63 -17.00
CA MET A 7 9.57 8.80 -17.19
C MET A 7 8.50 9.49 -18.01
N LEU A 8 7.74 8.67 -18.72
CA LEU A 8 6.47 9.04 -19.35
C LEU A 8 5.34 8.39 -18.57
N HIS A 9 4.49 9.21 -17.97
CA HIS A 9 3.36 8.79 -17.18
C HIS A 9 2.04 9.05 -17.89
N SER A 10 1.03 8.20 -17.60
CA SER A 10 -0.32 8.41 -18.10
C SER A 10 -0.90 9.73 -17.61
N LYS A 11 -1.56 10.44 -18.53
CA LYS A 11 -2.32 11.68 -18.26
C LYS A 11 -3.81 11.43 -18.08
N ILE A 12 -4.27 10.19 -18.34
CA ILE A 12 -5.66 9.79 -18.17
C ILE A 12 -5.78 8.81 -16.99
N PRO A 13 -6.94 8.78 -16.32
CA PRO A 13 -7.16 7.90 -15.18
C PRO A 13 -7.39 6.44 -15.57
N HIS A 14 -7.91 6.17 -16.79
CA HIS A 14 -8.25 4.82 -17.22
C HIS A 14 -8.35 4.73 -18.74
N GLY A 15 -7.74 3.72 -19.34
CA GLY A 15 -7.81 3.51 -20.79
C GLY A 15 -6.64 2.75 -21.37
N TYR A 16 -6.50 2.86 -22.68
CA TYR A 16 -5.42 2.21 -23.43
C TYR A 16 -4.55 3.22 -24.13
N VAL A 17 -3.23 2.99 -24.12
CA VAL A 17 -2.29 3.68 -25.00
C VAL A 17 -2.44 3.10 -26.41
N LYS A 18 -2.81 3.92 -27.37
CA LYS A 18 -3.03 3.52 -28.79
C LYS A 18 -1.80 3.80 -29.66
N ALA A 19 -1.13 4.94 -29.43
CA ALA A 19 0.08 5.32 -30.16
C ALA A 19 1.00 6.17 -29.28
N VAL A 20 2.29 6.08 -29.55
CA VAL A 20 3.33 6.93 -28.94
C VAL A 20 4.19 7.52 -30.06
N HIS A 21 4.15 8.83 -30.21
CA HIS A 21 4.88 9.58 -31.24
C HIS A 21 6.14 10.15 -30.62
N ALA A 22 7.27 9.52 -30.91
CA ALA A 22 8.58 9.83 -30.30
C ALA A 22 9.58 10.50 -31.27
N GLU A 23 9.20 10.74 -32.52
CA GLU A 23 10.09 11.20 -33.58
C GLU A 23 10.78 12.51 -33.23
N LYS A 24 10.05 13.47 -32.67
CA LYS A 24 10.58 14.76 -32.23
C LYS A 24 11.59 14.61 -31.08
N ALA A 25 11.33 13.70 -30.15
CA ALA A 25 12.22 13.40 -29.05
C ALA A 25 13.50 12.72 -29.50
N LEU A 26 13.38 11.73 -30.40
CA LEU A 26 14.53 11.00 -30.98
C LEU A 26 15.43 11.88 -31.86
N ALA A 27 14.89 12.96 -32.42
CA ALA A 27 15.67 13.92 -33.22
C ALA A 27 16.56 14.85 -32.37
N LEU A 28 16.37 14.91 -31.07
CA LEU A 28 17.19 15.74 -30.18
C LEU A 28 18.60 15.14 -30.01
N PRO A 29 19.67 15.93 -30.19
CA PRO A 29 21.02 15.47 -29.89
C PRO A 29 21.15 15.03 -28.43
N GLY A 30 21.80 13.87 -28.21
CA GLY A 30 22.02 13.33 -26.89
C GLY A 30 20.92 12.40 -26.40
N VAL A 31 19.81 12.22 -27.12
CA VAL A 31 18.81 11.19 -26.84
C VAL A 31 19.28 9.83 -27.34
N TYR A 32 19.25 8.82 -26.48
CA TYR A 32 19.69 7.46 -26.82
C TYR A 32 18.52 6.57 -27.25
N GLY A 33 17.32 6.83 -26.75
CA GLY A 33 16.13 6.06 -27.08
C GLY A 33 14.89 6.49 -26.32
N VAL A 34 13.73 6.05 -26.83
CA VAL A 34 12.43 6.16 -26.18
C VAL A 34 11.84 4.77 -26.06
N TYR A 35 11.66 4.33 -24.83
CA TYR A 35 11.15 3.02 -24.45
C TYR A 35 9.71 3.17 -23.95
N HIS A 36 8.78 2.39 -24.47
CA HIS A 36 7.37 2.52 -24.09
C HIS A 36 6.60 1.20 -24.24
N CYS A 37 5.37 1.19 -23.79
CA CYS A 37 4.52 0.00 -23.72
C CYS A 37 4.26 -0.71 -25.06
N LEU A 38 4.51 -0.05 -26.21
CA LEU A 38 4.30 -0.62 -27.53
C LEU A 38 5.61 -1.10 -28.20
N ASN A 39 6.80 -0.82 -27.61
CA ASN A 39 8.09 -1.23 -28.18
C ASN A 39 8.98 -2.01 -27.21
N THR A 40 8.50 -2.35 -26.03
CA THR A 40 9.24 -3.13 -25.02
C THR A 40 8.52 -4.43 -24.67
N THR A 41 9.08 -5.21 -23.73
CA THR A 41 8.49 -6.48 -23.28
C THR A 41 7.07 -6.33 -22.73
N ASP A 42 6.21 -7.28 -23.04
CA ASP A 42 4.85 -7.39 -22.51
C ASP A 42 4.74 -8.27 -21.25
N ARG A 43 5.89 -8.73 -20.71
CA ARG A 43 5.93 -9.53 -19.51
C ARG A 43 5.38 -8.78 -18.34
N LYS A 44 4.55 -9.51 -17.59
CA LYS A 44 3.94 -8.99 -16.38
C LYS A 44 4.76 -9.36 -15.15
N TYR A 45 4.64 -8.54 -14.12
CA TYR A 45 5.18 -8.75 -12.80
C TYR A 45 4.26 -8.12 -11.74
N SER A 46 4.51 -8.39 -10.48
CA SER A 46 3.91 -7.65 -9.37
C SER A 46 4.95 -6.73 -8.74
N HIS A 47 4.56 -5.50 -8.44
CA HIS A 47 5.42 -4.55 -7.69
C HIS A 47 5.64 -4.95 -6.22
N TYR A 48 4.96 -5.99 -5.75
CA TYR A 48 5.07 -6.51 -4.38
C TYR A 48 5.02 -8.03 -4.36
N ARG A 49 5.97 -8.64 -3.63
CA ARG A 49 5.92 -10.05 -3.23
C ARG A 49 6.50 -10.18 -1.83
N ALA A 50 5.66 -10.35 -0.80
CA ALA A 50 6.09 -10.55 0.57
C ALA A 50 6.66 -11.95 0.78
N ASN A 51 5.97 -12.95 0.27
CA ASN A 51 6.33 -14.36 0.32
C ASN A 51 6.28 -14.96 -1.08
N PHE A 52 7.26 -15.77 -1.43
CA PHE A 52 7.35 -16.42 -2.74
C PHE A 52 6.22 -17.41 -3.01
N ASP A 53 5.50 -17.83 -1.96
CA ASP A 53 4.39 -18.79 -2.03
C ASP A 53 3.01 -18.12 -2.17
N MET A 54 2.93 -16.78 -2.14
CA MET A 54 1.66 -16.09 -2.32
C MET A 54 1.37 -15.88 -3.82
N ASN A 55 0.19 -16.31 -4.24
CA ASN A 55 -0.37 -16.05 -5.58
C ASN A 55 -0.78 -14.56 -5.72
N VAL A 56 0.18 -13.65 -5.61
CA VAL A 56 -0.03 -12.26 -6.03
C VAL A 56 0.00 -12.24 -7.55
N ALA A 57 -1.10 -11.87 -8.17
CA ALA A 57 -1.21 -11.82 -9.61
C ALA A 57 -0.17 -10.84 -10.20
N ASP A 58 0.53 -11.27 -11.23
CA ASP A 58 1.36 -10.39 -12.03
C ASP A 58 0.44 -9.52 -12.89
N GLU A 59 0.22 -8.27 -12.49
CA GLU A 59 -0.75 -7.36 -13.10
C GLU A 59 -0.10 -6.25 -13.92
N GLU A 60 1.14 -5.91 -13.62
CA GLU A 60 1.86 -4.80 -14.23
C GLU A 60 2.86 -5.25 -15.28
N ARG A 61 3.08 -4.40 -16.28
CA ARG A 61 4.25 -4.45 -17.18
C ARG A 61 5.29 -3.41 -16.74
N VAL A 62 6.48 -3.47 -17.29
CA VAL A 62 7.48 -2.39 -17.09
C VAL A 62 6.88 -1.06 -17.52
N PHE A 63 6.22 -1.06 -18.69
CA PHE A 63 5.40 0.03 -19.20
C PHE A 63 4.01 -0.50 -19.56
N ASN A 64 2.97 0.07 -18.94
CA ASN A 64 1.60 -0.39 -19.08
C ASN A 64 0.94 0.25 -20.30
N ASN A 65 0.39 -0.57 -21.20
CA ASN A 65 -0.47 -0.09 -22.29
C ASN A 65 -1.93 0.06 -21.86
N TYR A 66 -2.37 -0.71 -20.87
CA TYR A 66 -3.64 -0.54 -20.16
C TYR A 66 -3.35 0.26 -18.89
N VAL A 67 -3.68 1.54 -18.93
CA VAL A 67 -3.43 2.48 -17.83
C VAL A 67 -4.62 2.52 -16.89
N ARG A 68 -4.35 2.54 -15.60
CA ARG A 68 -5.35 2.39 -14.54
C ARG A 68 -5.43 3.58 -13.59
N PHE A 69 -4.48 4.54 -13.69
CA PHE A 69 -4.53 5.79 -12.92
C PHE A 69 -3.65 6.87 -13.58
N ILE A 70 -3.89 8.14 -13.23
CA ILE A 70 -3.02 9.25 -13.62
C ILE A 70 -1.68 9.08 -12.91
N GLY A 71 -0.60 8.91 -13.69
CA GLY A 71 0.72 8.60 -13.16
C GLY A 71 1.20 7.18 -13.43
N ASP A 72 0.39 6.33 -14.07
CA ASP A 72 0.80 4.99 -14.48
C ASP A 72 1.95 5.05 -15.48
N LYS A 73 2.87 4.08 -15.40
CA LYS A 73 4.12 4.03 -16.20
C LYS A 73 3.81 3.61 -17.63
N ILE A 74 4.01 4.48 -18.60
CA ILE A 74 3.77 4.17 -20.02
C ILE A 74 5.03 4.15 -20.88
N GLY A 75 6.12 4.76 -20.39
CA GLY A 75 7.40 4.80 -21.09
C GLY A 75 8.49 5.56 -20.31
N ALA A 76 9.66 5.64 -20.93
CA ALA A 76 10.79 6.46 -20.48
C ALA A 76 11.63 6.91 -21.65
N VAL A 77 12.24 8.09 -21.53
CA VAL A 77 13.26 8.61 -22.45
C VAL A 77 14.63 8.47 -21.82
N ALA A 78 15.59 7.92 -22.55
CA ALA A 78 16.99 7.81 -22.16
C ALA A 78 17.84 8.83 -22.90
N ALA A 79 18.69 9.58 -22.20
CA ALA A 79 19.56 10.59 -22.78
C ALA A 79 20.91 10.69 -22.06
N CYS A 80 21.82 11.49 -22.62
CA CYS A 80 23.17 11.71 -22.09
C CYS A 80 23.20 12.44 -20.74
N ASP A 81 22.17 13.21 -20.42
CA ASP A 81 21.98 13.91 -19.16
C ASP A 81 20.49 14.08 -18.83
N GLN A 82 20.21 14.48 -17.59
CA GLN A 82 18.83 14.61 -17.06
C GLN A 82 18.04 15.69 -17.80
N GLU A 83 18.67 16.83 -18.11
CA GLU A 83 18.00 17.96 -18.77
C GLU A 83 17.56 17.59 -20.19
N THR A 84 18.41 16.89 -20.92
CA THR A 84 18.10 16.39 -22.27
C THR A 84 16.98 15.36 -22.22
N ALA A 85 17.00 14.42 -21.24
CA ALA A 85 15.93 13.43 -21.05
C ALA A 85 14.57 14.11 -20.78
N GLU A 86 14.54 15.12 -19.91
CA GLU A 86 13.33 15.88 -19.59
C GLU A 86 12.80 16.71 -20.77
N LYS A 87 13.70 17.37 -21.53
CA LYS A 87 13.31 18.09 -22.74
C LYS A 87 12.70 17.15 -23.79
N ALA A 88 13.34 16.01 -24.00
CA ALA A 88 12.86 15.01 -24.94
C ALA A 88 11.51 14.40 -24.51
N ALA A 89 11.35 14.09 -23.22
CA ALA A 89 10.10 13.55 -22.69
C ALA A 89 8.88 14.46 -22.94
N ARG A 90 9.08 15.80 -22.91
CA ARG A 90 8.02 16.78 -23.22
C ARG A 90 7.60 16.80 -24.68
N LEU A 91 8.42 16.26 -25.59
CA LEU A 91 8.14 16.18 -27.02
C LEU A 91 7.46 14.87 -27.42
N VAL A 92 7.35 13.92 -26.53
CA VAL A 92 6.62 12.67 -26.79
C VAL A 92 5.13 12.93 -26.67
N GLU A 93 4.41 12.63 -27.73
CA GLU A 93 2.95 12.73 -27.79
C GLU A 93 2.34 11.32 -27.68
N VAL A 94 1.26 11.17 -26.90
CA VAL A 94 0.63 9.88 -26.65
C VAL A 94 -0.86 9.97 -26.97
N GLU A 95 -1.34 9.03 -27.77
CA GLU A 95 -2.76 8.88 -28.07
C GLU A 95 -3.38 7.83 -27.16
N TYR A 96 -4.55 8.15 -26.61
CA TYR A 96 -5.28 7.29 -25.69
C TYR A 96 -6.68 6.95 -26.19
N GLU A 97 -7.15 5.77 -25.80
CA GLU A 97 -8.56 5.41 -25.78
C GLU A 97 -9.01 5.45 -24.32
N GLU A 98 -9.83 6.46 -23.97
CA GLU A 98 -10.28 6.64 -22.59
C GLU A 98 -11.44 5.69 -22.25
N LEU A 99 -11.47 5.22 -21.01
CA LEU A 99 -12.51 4.37 -20.43
C LEU A 99 -13.15 5.04 -19.21
N PRO A 100 -14.37 4.62 -18.82
CA PRO A 100 -14.97 5.04 -17.57
C PRO A 100 -14.06 4.73 -16.37
N PHE A 101 -14.03 5.61 -15.38
CA PHE A 101 -13.18 5.47 -14.20
C PHE A 101 -13.95 5.74 -12.90
N SER A 102 -13.41 5.27 -11.79
CA SER A 102 -13.90 5.57 -10.44
C SER A 102 -12.75 5.87 -9.48
N ILE A 103 -12.98 6.78 -8.52
CA ILE A 103 -11.99 7.21 -7.52
C ILE A 103 -12.51 7.13 -6.08
N GLY A 104 -13.78 6.85 -5.88
CA GLY A 104 -14.45 6.76 -4.58
C GLY A 104 -14.96 5.36 -4.31
N PHE A 105 -15.29 5.05 -3.04
CA PHE A 105 -15.78 3.73 -2.64
C PHE A 105 -17.07 3.34 -3.34
N ASP A 106 -18.06 4.22 -3.36
CA ASP A 106 -19.40 3.88 -3.84
C ASP A 106 -19.39 3.67 -5.36
N ASP A 107 -18.80 4.57 -6.13
CA ASP A 107 -18.65 4.44 -7.59
C ASP A 107 -17.85 3.18 -7.97
N THR A 108 -16.82 2.84 -7.17
CA THR A 108 -16.02 1.64 -7.39
C THR A 108 -16.82 0.38 -7.09
N LEU A 109 -17.57 0.34 -5.98
CA LEU A 109 -18.42 -0.79 -5.62
C LEU A 109 -19.56 -1.00 -6.61
N GLU A 110 -20.07 0.05 -7.25
CA GLU A 110 -21.02 -0.02 -8.37
C GLU A 110 -20.38 -0.55 -9.67
N GLY A 111 -19.06 -0.71 -9.71
CA GLY A 111 -18.34 -1.25 -10.86
C GLY A 111 -18.20 -0.29 -12.04
N LYS A 112 -18.28 1.03 -11.82
CA LYS A 112 -18.21 2.04 -12.89
C LYS A 112 -16.92 1.99 -13.71
N ASN A 113 -15.84 1.47 -13.13
CA ASN A 113 -14.54 1.31 -13.78
C ASN A 113 -14.23 -0.14 -14.22
N CYS A 114 -15.18 -1.05 -14.07
CA CYS A 114 -14.97 -2.44 -14.45
C CYS A 114 -15.15 -2.65 -15.94
N LEU A 115 -14.25 -3.41 -16.55
CA LEU A 115 -14.45 -3.93 -17.90
C LEU A 115 -15.50 -5.06 -17.91
N PRO A 116 -16.12 -5.37 -19.05
CA PRO A 116 -17.08 -6.46 -19.14
C PRO A 116 -16.50 -7.79 -18.60
N GLY A 117 -17.18 -8.36 -17.62
CA GLY A 117 -16.76 -9.60 -16.95
C GLY A 117 -15.81 -9.41 -15.75
N GLU A 118 -15.41 -8.18 -15.43
CA GLU A 118 -14.65 -7.86 -14.21
C GLU A 118 -15.57 -7.51 -13.03
N THR A 119 -15.04 -7.66 -11.82
CA THR A 119 -15.66 -7.21 -10.58
C THR A 119 -14.80 -6.17 -9.90
N ALA A 120 -15.44 -5.20 -9.24
CA ALA A 120 -14.78 -4.21 -8.42
C ALA A 120 -14.14 -4.83 -7.16
N ILE A 121 -14.76 -5.85 -6.59
CA ILE A 121 -14.24 -6.58 -5.43
C ILE A 121 -13.22 -7.60 -5.94
N LYS A 122 -11.99 -7.44 -5.50
CA LYS A 122 -10.84 -8.28 -5.90
C LYS A 122 -10.53 -9.38 -4.88
N ASP A 123 -10.92 -9.19 -3.61
CA ASP A 123 -10.77 -10.18 -2.54
C ASP A 123 -11.78 -9.92 -1.44
N GLU A 124 -12.21 -10.98 -0.79
CA GLU A 124 -12.98 -10.96 0.44
C GLU A 124 -12.32 -11.90 1.45
N TYR A 125 -12.33 -11.50 2.71
CA TYR A 125 -11.75 -12.29 3.78
C TYR A 125 -12.62 -12.20 5.03
N GLU A 126 -12.90 -13.34 5.63
CA GLU A 126 -13.60 -13.47 6.91
C GLU A 126 -12.71 -14.13 7.95
N LEU A 127 -12.86 -13.71 9.19
CA LEU A 127 -12.25 -14.32 10.37
C LEU A 127 -13.25 -14.29 11.53
N GLU A 128 -13.57 -15.46 12.05
CA GLU A 128 -14.27 -15.59 13.34
C GLU A 128 -13.28 -16.01 14.42
N VAL A 129 -13.38 -15.40 15.59
CA VAL A 129 -12.52 -15.64 16.75
C VAL A 129 -13.38 -15.79 17.99
N GLY A 130 -13.14 -16.85 18.75
CA GLY A 130 -13.93 -17.19 19.96
C GLY A 130 -15.22 -17.93 19.63
N GLU A 131 -15.99 -18.22 20.67
CA GLU A 131 -17.27 -18.90 20.52
C GLU A 131 -18.38 -17.90 20.18
N LYS A 132 -19.11 -18.20 19.10
CA LYS A 132 -20.23 -17.37 18.66
C LYS A 132 -21.33 -17.38 19.71
N PRO A 133 -21.72 -16.23 20.25
CA PRO A 133 -22.74 -16.17 21.29
C PRO A 133 -24.13 -16.41 20.69
N GLU A 134 -25.03 -16.97 21.49
CA GLU A 134 -26.41 -17.28 21.09
C GLU A 134 -27.28 -16.04 20.81
N GLY A 135 -26.85 -14.85 21.28
CA GLY A 135 -27.58 -13.61 21.04
C GLY A 135 -26.99 -12.40 21.75
N THR A 136 -27.75 -11.30 21.70
CA THR A 136 -27.34 -9.99 22.23
C THR A 136 -28.28 -9.50 23.37
N ASN A 137 -29.13 -10.38 23.90
CA ASN A 137 -30.09 -10.00 24.91
C ASN A 137 -29.41 -9.42 26.18
N GLY A 138 -29.87 -8.25 26.63
CA GLY A 138 -29.30 -7.53 27.75
C GLY A 138 -27.96 -6.84 27.50
N LEU A 139 -27.45 -6.88 26.27
CA LEU A 139 -26.25 -6.15 25.85
C LEU A 139 -26.61 -4.80 25.22
N ILE A 140 -25.73 -3.86 25.37
CA ILE A 140 -25.81 -2.52 24.77
C ILE A 140 -25.00 -2.51 23.49
N GLU A 141 -25.68 -2.29 22.36
CA GLU A 141 -25.03 -2.16 21.06
C GLU A 141 -24.41 -0.76 20.91
N VAL A 142 -23.18 -0.70 20.40
CA VAL A 142 -22.48 0.54 20.07
C VAL A 142 -21.92 0.42 18.65
N CYS A 143 -22.24 1.36 17.77
CA CYS A 143 -21.74 1.41 16.40
C CYS A 143 -20.79 2.59 16.22
N SER A 144 -19.72 2.36 15.49
CA SER A 144 -18.82 3.42 15.00
C SER A 144 -18.48 3.18 13.54
N SER A 145 -18.31 4.28 12.81
CA SER A 145 -17.94 4.26 11.40
C SER A 145 -16.87 5.32 11.15
N MET A 146 -15.93 5.01 10.24
CA MET A 146 -14.94 5.99 9.80
C MET A 146 -14.44 5.71 8.40
N GLU A 147 -14.02 6.78 7.73
CA GLU A 147 -13.25 6.73 6.51
C GLU A 147 -11.86 7.30 6.76
N ILE A 148 -10.85 6.55 6.36
CA ILE A 148 -9.44 6.95 6.43
C ILE A 148 -9.02 7.29 5.01
N PRO A 149 -8.58 8.52 4.74
CA PRO A 149 -8.14 8.92 3.40
C PRO A 149 -6.81 8.29 3.02
N ARG A 150 -6.47 8.34 1.74
CA ARG A 150 -5.12 8.06 1.28
C ARG A 150 -4.11 9.02 1.89
N LEU A 151 -2.96 8.48 2.29
CA LEU A 151 -1.84 9.26 2.82
C LEU A 151 -0.57 8.90 2.08
N HIS A 152 0.18 9.90 1.65
CA HIS A 152 1.51 9.70 1.08
C HIS A 152 2.60 9.84 2.15
N HIS A 153 3.66 9.05 2.04
CA HIS A 153 4.79 9.00 3.00
C HIS A 153 5.61 10.29 3.06
N ALA A 154 5.65 11.04 1.95
CA ALA A 154 6.40 12.30 1.80
C ALA A 154 7.85 12.20 2.30
N THR A 155 8.54 11.11 1.93
CA THR A 155 9.94 10.91 2.32
C THR A 155 10.83 12.06 1.86
N MET A 156 11.83 12.46 2.67
CA MET A 156 12.74 13.57 2.32
C MET A 156 13.47 13.26 1.00
N GLU A 157 14.05 12.08 0.90
CA GLU A 157 14.62 11.57 -0.35
C GLU A 157 13.51 10.97 -1.23
N THR A 158 13.43 11.38 -2.49
CA THR A 158 12.55 10.77 -3.50
C THR A 158 13.05 9.38 -3.89
N HIS A 159 12.33 8.69 -4.77
CA HIS A 159 12.76 7.40 -5.29
C HIS A 159 13.88 7.57 -6.30
N VAL A 160 14.90 6.72 -6.20
CA VAL A 160 16.08 6.74 -7.08
C VAL A 160 16.57 5.31 -7.32
N CYS A 161 17.05 5.04 -8.52
CA CYS A 161 17.67 3.77 -8.89
C CYS A 161 18.79 4.02 -9.90
N VAL A 162 19.88 3.27 -9.76
CA VAL A 162 20.93 3.14 -10.77
C VAL A 162 21.05 1.66 -11.11
N ALA A 163 20.92 1.34 -12.40
CA ALA A 163 21.15 -0.02 -12.91
C ALA A 163 22.35 -0.01 -13.85
N ASP A 164 23.24 -0.97 -13.69
CA ASP A 164 24.46 -1.14 -14.48
C ASP A 164 24.52 -2.57 -15.03
N TYR A 165 24.52 -2.70 -16.34
CA TYR A 165 24.58 -3.98 -17.01
C TYR A 165 25.92 -4.17 -17.72
N ASP A 166 26.69 -5.13 -17.22
CA ASP A 166 27.90 -5.61 -17.87
C ASP A 166 27.54 -6.71 -18.86
N SER A 167 27.63 -6.38 -20.16
CA SER A 167 27.31 -7.31 -21.25
C SER A 167 28.33 -8.44 -21.40
N TYR A 168 29.59 -8.24 -21.00
CA TYR A 168 30.63 -9.27 -21.07
C TYR A 168 30.40 -10.36 -20.02
N GLU A 169 30.16 -9.95 -18.78
CA GLU A 169 29.89 -10.87 -17.66
C GLU A 169 28.42 -11.32 -17.63
N ASN A 170 27.55 -10.72 -18.44
CA ASN A 170 26.10 -10.88 -18.35
C ASN A 170 25.58 -10.66 -16.89
N MET A 171 26.06 -9.59 -16.26
CA MET A 171 25.77 -9.25 -14.88
C MET A 171 25.04 -7.91 -14.79
N LEU A 172 23.90 -7.90 -14.12
CA LEU A 172 23.14 -6.70 -13.80
C LEU A 172 23.33 -6.32 -12.33
N THR A 173 23.82 -5.11 -12.06
CA THR A 173 23.92 -4.58 -10.71
C THR A 173 22.97 -3.39 -10.56
N ILE A 174 22.13 -3.43 -9.51
CA ILE A 174 21.13 -2.40 -9.21
C ILE A 174 21.46 -1.78 -7.86
N TYR A 175 21.60 -0.45 -7.84
CA TYR A 175 21.83 0.34 -6.63
C TYR A 175 20.56 1.13 -6.34
N CYS A 176 19.91 0.87 -5.20
CA CYS A 176 18.68 1.54 -4.82
C CYS A 176 18.53 1.63 -3.28
N PRO A 177 17.91 2.69 -2.75
CA PRO A 177 17.55 2.81 -1.35
C PRO A 177 16.21 2.11 -1.09
N ASN A 178 16.17 0.76 -1.23
CA ASN A 178 14.95 -0.04 -1.12
C ASN A 178 15.02 -0.99 0.08
N GLN A 179 13.87 -1.34 0.67
CA GLN A 179 13.75 -2.25 1.81
C GLN A 179 13.82 -3.72 1.41
N SER A 180 13.48 -4.07 0.14
CA SER A 180 13.23 -5.43 -0.34
C SER A 180 14.22 -5.88 -1.43
N VAL A 181 15.53 -5.81 -1.14
CA VAL A 181 16.58 -6.13 -2.13
C VAL A 181 16.47 -7.53 -2.74
N HIS A 182 16.03 -8.51 -1.97
CA HIS A 182 15.84 -9.88 -2.46
C HIS A 182 14.63 -10.01 -3.39
N GLY A 183 13.50 -9.35 -3.05
CA GLY A 183 12.31 -9.29 -3.91
C GLY A 183 12.61 -8.66 -5.27
N ILE A 184 13.33 -7.53 -5.26
CA ILE A 184 13.81 -6.86 -6.49
C ILE A 184 14.64 -7.83 -7.34
N ARG A 185 15.61 -8.53 -6.74
CA ARG A 185 16.46 -9.49 -7.47
C ARG A 185 15.63 -10.55 -8.18
N THR A 186 14.74 -11.20 -7.45
CA THR A 186 13.91 -12.29 -8.01
C THR A 186 12.99 -11.79 -9.12
N VAL A 187 12.31 -10.67 -8.91
CA VAL A 187 11.37 -10.12 -9.90
C VAL A 187 12.11 -9.67 -11.16
N ILE A 188 13.23 -8.97 -11.04
CA ILE A 188 13.99 -8.50 -12.20
C ILE A 188 14.64 -9.66 -12.95
N ALA A 189 15.15 -10.68 -12.24
CA ALA A 189 15.67 -11.90 -12.87
C ALA A 189 14.59 -12.58 -13.74
N GLY A 190 13.39 -12.75 -13.22
CA GLY A 190 12.24 -13.29 -13.96
C GLY A 190 11.83 -12.41 -15.15
N LEU A 191 11.71 -11.10 -14.93
CA LEU A 191 11.31 -10.12 -15.93
C LEU A 191 12.28 -10.07 -17.12
N LEU A 192 13.58 -10.06 -16.85
CA LEU A 192 14.64 -9.96 -17.88
C LEU A 192 15.15 -11.32 -18.37
N GLN A 193 14.57 -12.43 -17.88
CA GLN A 193 15.02 -13.80 -18.19
C GLN A 193 16.51 -14.01 -17.91
N MET A 194 16.94 -13.58 -16.75
CA MET A 194 18.31 -13.76 -16.28
C MET A 194 18.32 -14.74 -15.08
N PRO A 195 19.36 -15.55 -14.90
CA PRO A 195 19.54 -16.27 -13.64
C PRO A 195 19.65 -15.30 -12.47
N GLU A 196 19.05 -15.61 -11.31
CA GLU A 196 19.16 -14.74 -10.12
C GLU A 196 20.60 -14.49 -9.69
N SER A 197 21.51 -15.46 -9.93
CA SER A 197 22.94 -15.32 -9.69
C SER A 197 23.62 -14.24 -10.55
N ARG A 198 22.96 -13.79 -11.60
CA ARG A 198 23.40 -12.72 -12.51
C ARG A 198 22.75 -11.38 -12.24
N VAL A 199 21.93 -11.28 -11.18
CA VAL A 199 21.31 -10.02 -10.72
C VAL A 199 21.78 -9.75 -9.30
N ARG A 200 22.47 -8.62 -9.12
CA ARG A 200 22.94 -8.12 -7.84
C ARG A 200 22.17 -6.85 -7.47
N VAL A 201 21.60 -6.82 -6.27
CA VAL A 201 20.95 -5.61 -5.74
C VAL A 201 21.73 -5.11 -4.53
N VAL A 202 22.16 -3.88 -4.59
CA VAL A 202 22.96 -3.20 -3.56
C VAL A 202 22.09 -2.15 -2.89
N LYS A 203 21.84 -2.35 -1.59
CA LYS A 203 21.11 -1.37 -0.79
C LYS A 203 21.97 -0.14 -0.53
N ALA A 204 21.54 1.02 -1.05
CA ALA A 204 22.10 2.31 -0.73
C ALA A 204 21.55 2.86 0.61
N THR A 205 22.22 3.86 1.17
CA THR A 205 21.68 4.63 2.31
C THR A 205 20.34 5.25 1.92
N MET A 206 19.38 5.20 2.82
CA MET A 206 17.99 5.55 2.55
C MET A 206 17.60 6.81 3.33
N GLY A 207 17.23 7.87 2.62
CA GLY A 207 16.79 9.15 3.16
C GLY A 207 15.31 9.18 3.56
N GLY A 208 14.86 8.13 4.25
CA GLY A 208 13.48 7.89 4.69
C GLY A 208 12.75 6.91 3.76
N SER A 209 11.93 6.03 4.37
CA SER A 209 11.05 5.12 3.63
C SER A 209 9.65 5.11 4.22
N PHE A 210 9.48 4.76 5.49
CA PHE A 210 8.18 4.60 6.15
C PHE A 210 7.22 3.62 5.45
N GLY A 211 7.80 2.74 4.61
CA GLY A 211 7.09 1.83 3.71
C GLY A 211 7.14 2.20 2.22
N ALA A 212 7.32 3.49 1.86
CA ALA A 212 7.30 3.96 0.47
C ALA A 212 8.30 3.27 -0.47
N LYS A 213 9.40 2.76 0.08
CA LYS A 213 10.49 2.11 -0.66
C LYS A 213 10.57 0.62 -0.31
N GLN A 214 9.43 -0.02 -0.09
CA GLN A 214 9.33 -1.47 0.10
C GLN A 214 9.02 -2.17 -1.22
N GLU A 215 8.16 -1.59 -2.02
CA GLU A 215 7.82 -2.00 -3.37
C GLU A 215 8.85 -1.46 -4.39
N TRP A 216 8.82 -1.97 -5.62
CA TRP A 216 9.76 -1.62 -6.69
C TRP A 216 9.04 -1.05 -7.91
N PHE A 217 9.28 0.22 -8.21
CA PHE A 217 8.68 0.95 -9.33
C PHE A 217 9.69 1.39 -10.36
N LEU A 218 10.88 1.84 -9.92
CA LEU A 218 11.93 2.35 -10.77
C LEU A 218 12.89 1.26 -11.22
N GLU A 219 13.11 0.27 -10.36
CA GLU A 219 14.12 -0.76 -10.55
C GLU A 219 13.87 -1.61 -11.81
N PRO A 220 12.62 -2.05 -12.11
CA PRO A 220 12.33 -2.76 -13.35
C PRO A 220 12.60 -1.93 -14.62
N VAL A 221 12.29 -0.62 -14.56
CA VAL A 221 12.51 0.30 -15.67
C VAL A 221 14.01 0.52 -15.92
N ALA A 222 14.74 0.88 -14.85
CA ALA A 222 16.17 1.12 -14.96
C ALA A 222 16.93 -0.13 -15.43
N ALA A 223 16.53 -1.31 -14.91
CA ALA A 223 17.11 -2.60 -15.25
C ALA A 223 16.89 -2.97 -16.74
N LEU A 224 15.66 -2.80 -17.24
CA LEU A 224 15.32 -3.03 -18.63
C LEU A 224 16.18 -2.14 -19.54
N VAL A 225 16.17 -0.84 -19.30
CA VAL A 225 16.85 0.14 -20.18
C VAL A 225 18.38 -0.02 -20.10
N ALA A 226 18.95 -0.33 -18.90
CA ALA A 226 20.38 -0.59 -18.78
C ALA A 226 20.81 -1.81 -19.61
N LYS A 227 19.99 -2.86 -19.63
CA LYS A 227 20.25 -4.07 -20.44
C LYS A 227 20.15 -3.78 -21.94
N GLU A 228 19.18 -2.99 -22.37
CA GLU A 228 19.00 -2.61 -23.78
C GLU A 228 20.12 -1.68 -24.29
N LEU A 229 20.55 -0.72 -23.48
CA LEU A 229 21.62 0.22 -23.84
C LEU A 229 23.04 -0.33 -23.65
N GLY A 230 23.22 -1.35 -22.82
CA GLY A 230 24.54 -1.87 -22.45
C GLY A 230 25.40 -0.85 -21.69
N CYS A 231 24.80 0.05 -20.92
CA CYS A 231 25.51 1.04 -20.13
C CYS A 231 24.77 1.35 -18.82
N PRO A 232 25.44 1.95 -17.80
CA PRO A 232 24.78 2.38 -16.59
C PRO A 232 23.65 3.38 -16.85
N VAL A 233 22.53 3.21 -16.15
CA VAL A 233 21.32 4.02 -16.29
C VAL A 233 20.89 4.54 -14.93
N LYS A 234 20.60 5.83 -14.82
CA LYS A 234 20.10 6.48 -13.61
C LYS A 234 18.67 6.98 -13.83
N LEU A 235 17.79 6.64 -12.88
CA LEU A 235 16.41 7.14 -12.81
C LEU A 235 16.15 7.75 -11.45
N VAL A 236 15.66 8.99 -11.44
CA VAL A 236 15.31 9.74 -10.23
C VAL A 236 13.92 10.32 -10.41
N TYR A 237 13.02 10.05 -9.48
CA TYR A 237 11.72 10.70 -9.45
C TYR A 237 11.83 12.12 -8.88
N SER A 238 11.18 13.06 -9.54
CA SER A 238 10.88 14.37 -8.98
C SER A 238 9.96 14.24 -7.74
N ARG A 239 9.82 15.32 -6.97
CA ARG A 239 8.87 15.33 -5.85
C ARG A 239 7.43 15.08 -6.33
N ALA A 240 7.04 15.66 -7.46
CA ALA A 240 5.71 15.45 -8.03
C ALA A 240 5.47 13.99 -8.39
N GLU A 241 6.41 13.34 -9.10
CA GLU A 241 6.32 11.91 -9.42
C GLU A 241 6.29 11.03 -8.18
N ALA A 242 7.14 11.32 -7.18
CA ALA A 242 7.13 10.57 -5.92
C ALA A 242 5.76 10.65 -5.23
N MET A 243 5.08 11.79 -5.27
CA MET A 243 3.76 11.98 -4.64
C MET A 243 2.60 11.37 -5.42
N THR A 244 2.71 11.24 -6.74
CA THR A 244 1.58 10.85 -7.62
C THR A 244 1.72 9.48 -8.26
N CYS A 245 2.96 8.95 -8.39
CA CYS A 245 3.26 7.75 -9.17
C CYS A 245 3.79 6.57 -8.34
N THR A 246 3.81 6.69 -7.00
CA THR A 246 4.28 5.64 -6.10
C THR A 246 3.16 5.19 -5.15
N VAL A 247 3.48 4.24 -4.25
CA VAL A 247 2.50 3.75 -3.28
C VAL A 247 2.12 4.78 -2.24
N VAL A 248 0.88 4.63 -1.78
CA VAL A 248 0.28 5.41 -0.69
C VAL A 248 -0.33 4.46 0.35
N ARG A 249 -0.65 4.95 1.54
CA ARG A 249 -1.62 4.26 2.39
C ARG A 249 -2.94 4.22 1.66
N GLY A 250 -3.53 3.05 1.46
CA GLY A 250 -4.84 2.89 0.84
C GLY A 250 -5.95 3.57 1.65
N ALA A 251 -6.95 4.09 0.97
CA ALA A 251 -8.14 4.56 1.66
C ALA A 251 -8.90 3.36 2.26
N MET A 252 -9.45 3.54 3.46
CA MET A 252 -10.23 2.51 4.13
C MET A 252 -11.56 3.06 4.64
N ARG A 253 -12.64 2.31 4.43
CA ARG A 253 -13.91 2.49 5.11
C ARG A 253 -14.04 1.38 6.14
N MET A 254 -14.24 1.73 7.41
CA MET A 254 -14.26 0.78 8.52
C MET A 254 -15.49 1.03 9.38
N ASN A 255 -16.26 -0.03 9.59
CA ASN A 255 -17.40 -0.04 10.50
C ASN A 255 -17.13 -1.03 11.63
N ALA A 256 -17.39 -0.63 12.86
CA ALA A 256 -17.35 -1.52 14.01
C ALA A 256 -18.68 -1.47 14.76
N ARG A 257 -19.15 -2.63 15.21
CA ARG A 257 -20.34 -2.80 16.03
C ARG A 257 -19.99 -3.69 17.21
N GLY A 258 -19.92 -3.07 18.38
CA GLY A 258 -19.61 -3.76 19.65
C GLY A 258 -20.84 -3.94 20.53
N TYR A 259 -20.86 -5.01 21.29
CA TYR A 259 -21.90 -5.31 22.27
C TYR A 259 -21.29 -5.42 23.66
N TYR A 260 -21.79 -4.61 24.56
CA TYR A 260 -21.27 -4.45 25.93
C TYR A 260 -22.31 -4.80 26.95
N THR A 261 -21.89 -5.35 28.07
CA THR A 261 -22.77 -5.45 29.27
C THR A 261 -23.02 -4.05 29.85
N PRO A 262 -24.08 -3.85 30.66
CA PRO A 262 -24.34 -2.55 31.30
C PRO A 262 -23.17 -2.04 32.17
N ASP A 263 -22.32 -2.93 32.68
CA ASP A 263 -21.12 -2.57 33.44
C ASP A 263 -19.88 -2.26 32.55
N GLY A 264 -20.05 -2.26 31.22
CA GLY A 264 -19.02 -1.87 30.25
C GLY A 264 -18.09 -3.00 29.78
N THR A 265 -18.37 -4.27 30.08
CA THR A 265 -17.53 -5.37 29.57
C THR A 265 -17.88 -5.67 28.11
N LEU A 266 -16.91 -5.61 27.22
CA LEU A 266 -17.05 -6.01 25.80
C LEU A 266 -17.29 -7.52 25.70
N LYS A 267 -18.32 -7.93 24.98
CA LYS A 267 -18.69 -9.34 24.75
C LYS A 267 -18.50 -9.78 23.32
N GLN A 268 -18.86 -8.92 22.39
CA GLN A 268 -18.81 -9.23 20.95
C GLN A 268 -18.42 -7.98 20.17
N ILE A 269 -17.68 -8.17 19.08
CA ILE A 269 -17.41 -7.08 18.14
C ILE A 269 -17.47 -7.61 16.70
N TYR A 270 -18.03 -6.82 15.82
CA TYR A 270 -18.14 -7.07 14.38
C TYR A 270 -17.44 -5.96 13.63
N TYR A 271 -16.56 -6.33 12.72
CA TYR A 271 -15.89 -5.40 11.80
C TYR A 271 -16.34 -5.64 10.36
N ASP A 272 -16.63 -4.56 9.65
CA ASP A 272 -16.80 -4.56 8.19
C ASP A 272 -15.83 -3.51 7.62
N VAL A 273 -14.85 -4.00 6.84
CA VAL A 273 -13.71 -3.20 6.36
C VAL A 273 -13.69 -3.24 4.84
N THR A 274 -13.58 -2.09 4.20
CA THR A 274 -13.31 -1.98 2.77
C THR A 274 -12.00 -1.23 2.57
N LEU A 275 -11.01 -1.88 1.95
CA LEU A 275 -9.76 -1.28 1.53
C LEU A 275 -9.80 -1.00 0.03
N ASP A 276 -9.52 0.22 -0.37
CA ASP A 276 -9.27 0.57 -1.76
C ASP A 276 -7.78 0.41 -2.08
N ALA A 277 -7.46 -0.65 -2.82
CA ALA A 277 -6.11 -0.97 -3.27
C ALA A 277 -5.57 0.01 -4.31
N GLY A 278 -6.43 0.82 -4.92
CA GLY A 278 -6.07 1.63 -6.08
C GLY A 278 -5.96 0.79 -7.35
N ALA A 279 -5.08 1.21 -8.26
CA ALA A 279 -4.98 0.67 -9.61
C ALA A 279 -4.51 -0.80 -9.68
N TYR A 280 -3.72 -1.23 -8.72
CA TYR A 280 -3.13 -2.58 -8.64
C TYR A 280 -3.24 -3.12 -7.22
N ILE A 281 -3.39 -4.44 -7.10
CA ILE A 281 -3.68 -5.05 -5.79
C ILE A 281 -2.45 -5.05 -4.87
N GLY A 282 -1.28 -5.40 -5.40
CA GLY A 282 -0.05 -5.40 -4.60
C GLY A 282 -0.18 -6.15 -3.28
N ASN A 283 0.04 -5.45 -2.17
CA ASN A 283 0.00 -6.00 -0.81
C ASN A 283 -1.37 -5.89 -0.12
N ALA A 284 -2.41 -5.44 -0.80
CA ALA A 284 -3.71 -5.13 -0.19
C ALA A 284 -4.35 -6.35 0.49
N TYR A 285 -4.18 -7.56 -0.07
CA TYR A 285 -4.65 -8.80 0.53
C TYR A 285 -4.03 -9.07 1.91
N ASP A 286 -2.71 -8.90 2.01
CA ASP A 286 -2.00 -9.09 3.26
C ASP A 286 -2.35 -8.02 4.30
N TYR A 287 -2.60 -6.81 3.81
CA TYR A 287 -2.90 -5.67 4.66
C TYR A 287 -4.20 -5.88 5.47
N VAL A 288 -5.29 -6.27 4.80
CA VAL A 288 -6.58 -6.52 5.47
C VAL A 288 -6.53 -7.77 6.36
N ARG A 289 -5.81 -8.83 5.94
CA ARG A 289 -5.61 -10.03 6.76
C ARG A 289 -4.75 -9.77 7.98
N ALA A 290 -3.74 -8.89 7.87
CA ALA A 290 -2.93 -8.47 9.01
C ALA A 290 -3.76 -7.64 10.01
N LEU A 291 -4.66 -6.78 9.52
CA LEU A 291 -5.56 -6.00 10.37
C LEU A 291 -6.43 -6.90 11.24
N ALA A 292 -7.02 -7.93 10.66
CA ALA A 292 -7.94 -8.86 11.32
C ALA A 292 -7.43 -9.48 12.64
N GLY A 293 -6.11 -9.63 12.78
CA GLY A 293 -5.52 -10.23 14.00
C GLY A 293 -5.11 -9.23 15.09
N LYS A 294 -5.23 -7.93 14.85
CA LYS A 294 -4.69 -6.91 15.77
C LYS A 294 -5.61 -6.55 16.95
N PRO A 295 -6.95 -6.52 16.79
CA PRO A 295 -7.85 -6.12 17.87
C PRO A 295 -7.67 -6.97 19.13
N THR A 296 -7.46 -8.28 18.98
CA THR A 296 -7.33 -9.24 20.08
C THR A 296 -6.00 -9.16 20.84
N ARG A 297 -5.07 -8.34 20.38
CA ARG A 297 -3.78 -8.09 21.06
C ARG A 297 -3.86 -6.93 22.05
N GLY A 298 -4.74 -5.96 21.79
CA GLY A 298 -4.92 -4.79 22.63
C GLY A 298 -6.05 -4.96 23.65
N TYR A 299 -7.08 -5.73 23.28
CA TYR A 299 -8.29 -5.87 24.06
C TYR A 299 -8.71 -7.33 24.22
N ARG A 300 -9.33 -7.64 25.37
CA ARG A 300 -9.99 -8.94 25.63
C ARG A 300 -11.31 -8.99 24.88
N ILE A 301 -11.33 -9.68 23.78
CA ILE A 301 -12.49 -9.82 22.90
C ILE A 301 -12.95 -11.28 22.95
N PRO A 302 -14.05 -11.61 23.67
CA PRO A 302 -14.56 -12.98 23.73
C PRO A 302 -14.99 -13.53 22.38
N TYR A 303 -15.67 -12.72 21.56
CA TYR A 303 -16.05 -13.06 20.20
C TYR A 303 -15.83 -11.89 19.25
N MET A 304 -15.21 -12.17 18.11
CA MET A 304 -15.03 -11.22 17.02
C MET A 304 -15.41 -11.87 15.68
N HIS A 305 -16.21 -11.17 14.91
CA HIS A 305 -16.42 -11.44 13.50
C HIS A 305 -15.81 -10.29 12.68
N TYR A 306 -14.85 -10.61 11.86
CA TYR A 306 -14.17 -9.66 10.98
C TYR A 306 -14.48 -10.03 9.53
N HIS A 307 -15.01 -9.09 8.76
CA HIS A 307 -15.20 -9.19 7.33
C HIS A 307 -14.45 -8.05 6.64
N SER A 308 -13.75 -8.35 5.57
CA SER A 308 -13.08 -7.33 4.75
C SER A 308 -13.22 -7.59 3.27
N ARG A 309 -13.23 -6.47 2.52
CA ARG A 309 -13.22 -6.44 1.05
C ARG A 309 -12.06 -5.59 0.56
N VAL A 310 -11.40 -6.04 -0.51
CA VAL A 310 -10.42 -5.28 -1.25
C VAL A 310 -11.05 -4.88 -2.59
N ILE A 311 -11.11 -3.57 -2.87
CA ILE A 311 -11.61 -3.03 -4.13
C ILE A 311 -10.48 -2.37 -4.92
N SER A 312 -10.65 -2.22 -6.24
CA SER A 312 -9.68 -1.59 -7.13
C SER A 312 -10.30 -0.39 -7.83
N SER A 313 -9.76 0.79 -7.57
CA SER A 313 -10.15 2.07 -8.19
C SER A 313 -9.05 2.63 -9.09
N ASN A 314 -9.35 3.71 -9.81
CA ASN A 314 -8.39 4.39 -10.71
C ASN A 314 -7.56 5.44 -9.97
N THR A 315 -6.90 5.01 -8.89
CA THR A 315 -6.11 5.87 -8.01
C THR A 315 -4.72 5.28 -7.78
N PRO A 316 -3.75 6.04 -7.22
CA PRO A 316 -2.44 5.50 -6.88
C PRO A 316 -2.52 4.24 -6.01
N VAL A 317 -1.57 3.35 -6.20
CA VAL A 317 -1.54 2.01 -5.60
C VAL A 317 -1.42 2.08 -4.08
N SER A 318 -2.21 1.27 -3.38
CA SER A 318 -2.03 1.03 -1.96
C SER A 318 -0.78 0.18 -1.72
N GLY A 319 0.09 0.62 -0.81
CA GLY A 319 1.31 -0.08 -0.46
C GLY A 319 1.59 -0.07 1.03
N ALA A 320 2.79 -0.54 1.39
CA ALA A 320 3.24 -0.52 2.76
C ALA A 320 3.31 0.91 3.30
N PHE A 321 2.72 1.13 4.46
CA PHE A 321 2.81 2.39 5.18
C PHE A 321 3.09 2.11 6.66
N ARG A 322 3.85 3.00 7.31
CA ARG A 322 4.22 2.90 8.73
C ARG A 322 3.08 2.34 9.57
N SER A 323 3.37 1.33 10.40
CA SER A 323 2.49 0.53 11.28
C SER A 323 1.78 -0.66 10.63
N TRP A 324 1.74 -0.79 9.31
CA TRP A 324 1.17 -1.96 8.61
C TRP A 324 -0.20 -2.39 9.17
N SER A 325 -1.24 -1.57 8.91
CA SER A 325 -2.63 -1.70 9.38
C SER A 325 -2.86 -1.54 10.89
N ALA A 326 -1.83 -1.44 11.75
CA ALA A 326 -2.04 -1.27 13.19
C ALA A 326 -2.57 0.12 13.56
N ALA A 327 -2.22 1.16 12.78
CA ALA A 327 -2.75 2.49 13.02
C ALA A 327 -4.24 2.58 12.72
N GLU A 328 -4.69 1.93 11.65
CA GLU A 328 -6.09 1.91 11.21
C GLU A 328 -6.93 1.10 12.20
N GLU A 329 -6.42 -0.05 12.62
CA GLU A 329 -7.06 -0.87 13.63
C GLU A 329 -7.19 -0.11 14.95
N ALA A 330 -6.08 0.46 15.46
CA ALA A 330 -6.08 1.23 16.68
C ALA A 330 -7.08 2.39 16.59
N LEU A 331 -7.14 3.09 15.46
CA LEU A 331 -8.06 4.20 15.27
C LEU A 331 -9.52 3.77 15.37
N VAL A 332 -9.92 2.67 14.72
CA VAL A 332 -11.30 2.19 14.76
C VAL A 332 -11.67 1.62 16.12
N MET A 333 -10.74 0.88 16.74
CA MET A 333 -10.98 0.28 18.06
C MET A 333 -11.08 1.36 19.15
N GLU A 334 -10.18 2.34 19.16
CA GLU A 334 -10.19 3.42 20.15
C GLU A 334 -11.41 4.35 19.99
N ARG A 335 -11.86 4.58 18.76
CA ARG A 335 -13.13 5.30 18.50
C ARG A 335 -14.34 4.49 18.98
N GLN A 336 -14.31 3.16 18.82
CA GLN A 336 -15.34 2.27 19.33
C GLN A 336 -15.42 2.30 20.87
N MET A 337 -14.25 2.31 21.53
CA MET A 337 -14.19 2.40 23.01
C MET A 337 -14.68 3.77 23.51
N ASP A 338 -14.35 4.87 22.82
CA ASP A 338 -14.86 6.19 23.18
C ASP A 338 -16.38 6.30 23.01
N ALA A 339 -16.92 5.78 21.90
CA ALA A 339 -18.36 5.75 21.67
C ALA A 339 -19.08 4.87 22.70
N ALA A 340 -18.46 3.76 23.12
CA ALA A 340 -18.99 2.91 24.17
C ALA A 340 -18.99 3.61 25.54
N ALA A 341 -17.90 4.29 25.89
CA ALA A 341 -17.82 5.06 27.15
C ALA A 341 -18.88 6.15 27.21
N GLU A 342 -19.09 6.87 26.12
CA GLU A 342 -20.15 7.90 26.02
C GLU A 342 -21.56 7.29 26.20
N LYS A 343 -21.88 6.24 25.45
CA LYS A 343 -23.19 5.59 25.50
C LYS A 343 -23.50 4.94 26.86
N LEU A 344 -22.47 4.42 27.53
CA LEU A 344 -22.58 3.78 28.87
C LEU A 344 -22.41 4.77 30.01
N HIS A 345 -22.18 6.07 29.73
CA HIS A 345 -21.88 7.10 30.74
C HIS A 345 -20.72 6.71 31.67
N MET A 346 -19.70 6.08 31.12
CA MET A 346 -18.49 5.65 31.80
C MET A 346 -17.31 6.56 31.51
N ASP A 347 -16.36 6.65 32.44
CA ASP A 347 -15.05 7.25 32.18
C ASP A 347 -14.30 6.45 31.11
N ARG A 348 -13.68 7.14 30.15
CA ARG A 348 -13.01 6.52 28.98
C ARG A 348 -11.84 5.63 29.38
N ILE A 349 -11.08 6.03 30.43
CA ILE A 349 -9.97 5.22 30.94
C ILE A 349 -10.50 4.02 31.72
N ALA A 350 -11.52 4.21 32.54
CA ALA A 350 -12.13 3.11 33.32
C ALA A 350 -12.70 2.02 32.39
N LEU A 351 -13.36 2.39 31.28
CA LEU A 351 -13.85 1.44 30.28
C LEU A 351 -12.70 0.64 29.65
N ARG A 352 -11.60 1.32 29.30
CA ARG A 352 -10.41 0.68 28.73
C ARG A 352 -9.76 -0.30 29.71
N LEU A 353 -9.50 0.13 30.94
CA LEU A 353 -8.92 -0.71 32.00
C LEU A 353 -9.72 -2.00 32.23
N LYS A 354 -11.04 -1.94 32.03
CA LYS A 354 -11.91 -3.13 32.15
C LYS A 354 -11.72 -4.13 31.01
N ASN A 355 -11.32 -3.65 29.81
CA ASN A 355 -11.35 -4.44 28.59
C ASN A 355 -9.97 -4.70 27.95
N VAL A 356 -8.90 -4.03 28.38
CA VAL A 356 -7.56 -4.25 27.84
C VAL A 356 -7.05 -5.67 28.10
N ALA A 357 -6.20 -6.14 27.19
CA ALA A 357 -5.52 -7.42 27.32
C ALA A 357 -4.44 -7.36 28.42
N HIS A 358 -4.21 -8.49 29.06
CA HIS A 358 -3.20 -8.68 30.11
C HIS A 358 -2.19 -9.76 29.72
N SER A 359 -1.04 -9.79 30.39
CA SER A 359 -0.10 -10.90 30.25
C SER A 359 -0.77 -12.22 30.63
N GLY A 360 -0.63 -13.22 29.77
CA GLY A 360 -1.26 -14.52 29.90
C GLY A 360 -2.56 -14.67 29.12
N ASP A 361 -3.18 -13.57 28.65
CA ASP A 361 -4.27 -13.66 27.67
C ASP A 361 -3.75 -14.24 26.34
N GLU A 362 -4.65 -14.75 25.49
CA GLU A 362 -4.33 -15.38 24.22
C GLU A 362 -4.46 -14.39 23.06
N ASP A 363 -3.42 -14.32 22.18
CA ASP A 363 -3.60 -13.85 20.80
C ASP A 363 -4.45 -14.88 20.07
N LYS A 364 -5.74 -14.60 19.94
CA LYS A 364 -6.71 -15.56 19.43
C LYS A 364 -6.57 -15.91 17.96
N LYS A 365 -5.82 -15.09 17.19
CA LYS A 365 -5.50 -15.42 15.80
C LYS A 365 -4.30 -16.35 15.66
N LEU A 366 -3.30 -16.17 16.51
CA LEU A 366 -2.06 -16.96 16.47
C LEU A 366 -2.08 -18.15 17.44
N HIS A 367 -3.05 -18.20 18.38
CA HIS A 367 -3.12 -19.19 19.45
C HIS A 367 -1.85 -19.22 20.32
N LEU A 368 -1.31 -18.04 20.60
CA LEU A 368 -0.12 -17.85 21.43
C LEU A 368 -0.44 -16.98 22.64
N PRO A 369 0.22 -17.22 23.80
CA PRO A 369 0.05 -16.35 24.94
C PRO A 369 0.62 -14.96 24.65
N LEU A 370 -0.07 -13.92 25.13
CA LEU A 370 0.44 -12.56 25.16
C LEU A 370 1.40 -12.42 26.34
N GLU A 371 2.63 -12.04 26.07
CA GLU A 371 3.67 -11.87 27.08
C GLU A 371 4.00 -10.38 27.27
N ASP A 372 4.36 -10.00 28.50
CA ASP A 372 4.78 -8.62 28.86
C ASP A 372 3.80 -7.50 28.46
N ILE A 373 2.51 -7.79 28.48
CA ILE A 373 1.46 -6.77 28.24
C ILE A 373 1.32 -5.88 29.49
N ARG A 374 1.48 -4.56 29.31
CA ARG A 374 1.42 -3.54 30.35
C ARG A 374 0.54 -2.36 29.97
N ILE A 375 -0.55 -2.62 29.27
CA ILE A 375 -1.49 -1.57 28.82
C ILE A 375 -2.20 -0.95 30.02
N ASP A 376 -2.59 -1.76 31.00
CA ASP A 376 -3.24 -1.34 32.24
C ASP A 376 -2.32 -0.45 33.10
N ASP A 377 -1.04 -0.84 33.27
CA ASP A 377 -0.03 -0.02 33.95
C ASP A 377 0.14 1.32 33.24
N ALA A 378 0.28 1.31 31.92
CA ALA A 378 0.46 2.51 31.11
C ALA A 378 -0.73 3.47 31.21
N LEU A 379 -1.95 2.94 31.15
CA LEU A 379 -3.19 3.72 31.31
C LEU A 379 -3.31 4.31 32.74
N SER A 380 -3.01 3.51 33.77
CA SER A 380 -3.09 3.95 35.17
C SER A 380 -2.06 5.04 35.47
N MET A 381 -0.80 4.85 35.05
CA MET A 381 0.26 5.86 35.19
C MET A 381 -0.05 7.12 34.37
N GLY A 382 -0.59 6.96 33.17
CA GLY A 382 -1.00 8.07 32.32
C GLY A 382 -2.11 8.89 32.98
N ARG A 383 -3.13 8.23 33.54
CA ARG A 383 -4.23 8.87 34.28
C ARG A 383 -3.72 9.73 35.42
N GLU A 384 -2.80 9.19 36.22
CA GLU A 384 -2.20 9.90 37.34
C GLU A 384 -1.35 11.09 36.88
N LYS A 385 -0.36 10.85 36.00
CA LYS A 385 0.59 11.89 35.55
C LYS A 385 -0.05 13.01 34.75
N PHE A 386 -1.13 12.73 34.05
CA PHE A 386 -1.89 13.71 33.26
C PHE A 386 -2.94 14.45 34.10
N GLU A 387 -3.11 14.09 35.38
CA GLU A 387 -4.16 14.61 36.26
C GLU A 387 -5.56 14.47 35.63
N TRP A 388 -5.82 13.33 34.96
CA TRP A 388 -7.03 13.09 34.16
C TRP A 388 -8.32 13.44 34.90
N ASP A 389 -8.49 12.99 36.14
CA ASP A 389 -9.72 13.17 36.91
C ASP A 389 -10.00 14.65 37.21
N LYS A 390 -8.94 15.45 37.42
CA LYS A 390 -9.04 16.90 37.62
C LYS A 390 -9.45 17.61 36.34
N LEU A 391 -8.81 17.28 35.21
CA LEU A 391 -9.11 17.88 33.90
C LEU A 391 -10.54 17.59 33.47
N ILE A 392 -11.02 16.35 33.62
CA ILE A 392 -12.41 15.98 33.31
C ILE A 392 -13.41 16.70 34.21
N ALA A 393 -13.07 16.97 35.49
CA ALA A 393 -13.93 17.71 36.38
C ALA A 393 -14.00 19.22 36.04
N GLU A 394 -12.89 19.79 35.53
CA GLU A 394 -12.83 21.19 35.08
C GLU A 394 -13.58 21.41 33.75
N ASP A 395 -13.69 20.38 32.89
CA ASP A 395 -14.35 20.44 31.56
C ASP A 395 -15.89 20.21 31.63
N ARG A 396 -16.42 19.83 32.79
CA ARG A 396 -17.84 19.66 33.08
C ARG A 396 -18.45 20.89 33.74
#